data_690d190c17e70bf7231e28dc0d19f400
#
_entry.id   690d190c17e70bf7231e28dc0d19f400
#
_cell.length_a   1.000
_cell.length_b   1.000
_cell.length_c   1.000
_cell.angle_alpha   90.00
_cell.angle_beta   90.00
_cell.angle_gamma   90.00
#
_symmetry.space_group_name_H-M   'P 1'
#
loop_
_entity.id
_entity.type
_entity.pdbx_description
1 polymer ?
#
loop_
_entity_poly.entity_id
_entity_poly.type
_entity_poly.pdbx_seq_one_letter_code
_entity_poly.pdbx_strand_id
1 'polypeptide(L)'
;MMKRLCFFLLCAVLVITASCGVAETSDITPQDADNRQTGIEMGANQGAAQVGVFDFENRTVLLNSGYTMPIMGLGTYALDHDTCVNSVKALIANGGRLIDTAYMYGNEEAVGEGVRLAMAEYGVPREEIFVITKIYPSQFSDPEAAIEMALEKLDIGYIDMMLLHHPGSNDVNAYLTMEKYVAAGKIRSLGLSNWYIEELTEFLPQVNIKPAMVQNEIHPYYQEQEVVPFMQEKDIVVQCWYPLGGRGYTKQLLTDETITAIASAHGVSTAQVILRWDLQRGIVVIPGSSNPDHIRENLNLFSFELTSEEMEQIAALDRDEKHDWY
;
A
#
# COMPACT_ATOMS: atom_id res chain seq x y z
N MET A 1 -41.27 -42.68 32.95
CA MET A 1 -42.61 -42.18 32.54
C MET A 1 -42.37 -41.02 31.58
N MET A 2 -42.46 -41.33 30.26
CA MET A 2 -43.52 -40.89 29.33
C MET A 2 -43.54 -39.34 29.16
N LYS A 3 -43.46 -38.75 28.01
CA LYS A 3 -43.92 -39.10 26.64
C LYS A 3 -43.12 -38.34 25.58
N ARG A 4 -42.88 -39.01 24.44
CA ARG A 4 -42.45 -38.46 23.16
C ARG A 4 -43.60 -37.65 22.52
N LEU A 5 -43.28 -36.59 21.80
CA LEU A 5 -44.17 -36.09 20.75
C LEU A 5 -43.34 -35.70 19.52
N CYS A 6 -43.49 -36.47 18.44
CA CYS A 6 -43.02 -36.19 17.11
C CYS A 6 -44.02 -35.27 16.41
N PHE A 7 -43.54 -34.26 15.67
CA PHE A 7 -44.33 -33.56 14.66
C PHE A 7 -43.63 -33.73 13.30
N PHE A 8 -44.29 -34.45 12.42
CA PHE A 8 -44.01 -34.51 10.99
C PHE A 8 -44.63 -33.25 10.33
N LEU A 9 -43.88 -32.57 9.48
CA LEU A 9 -44.46 -31.61 8.53
C LEU A 9 -44.00 -31.96 7.11
N LEU A 10 -45.00 -32.02 6.27
CA LEU A 10 -45.06 -32.55 4.91
C LEU A 10 -44.38 -31.61 3.90
N CYS A 11 -43.52 -32.15 3.04
CA CYS A 11 -43.03 -31.47 1.84
C CYS A 11 -44.08 -31.54 0.74
N ALA A 12 -44.48 -30.41 0.19
CA ALA A 12 -45.23 -30.31 -1.06
C ALA A 12 -44.26 -29.95 -2.20
N VAL A 13 -44.10 -30.85 -3.14
CA VAL A 13 -43.33 -30.64 -4.40
C VAL A 13 -44.31 -30.12 -5.46
N LEU A 14 -44.02 -28.93 -6.00
CA LEU A 14 -44.75 -28.39 -7.16
C LEU A 14 -43.92 -28.65 -8.41
N VAL A 15 -44.43 -29.52 -9.29
CA VAL A 15 -43.89 -29.77 -10.63
C VAL A 15 -44.57 -28.82 -11.60
N ILE A 16 -43.82 -27.95 -12.28
CA ILE A 16 -44.31 -27.17 -13.42
C ILE A 16 -43.67 -27.71 -14.71
N THR A 17 -44.50 -28.27 -15.57
CA THR A 17 -44.15 -28.79 -16.89
C THR A 17 -44.01 -27.64 -17.90
N ALA A 18 -42.90 -27.61 -18.60
CA ALA A 18 -42.68 -26.71 -19.74
C ALA A 18 -43.28 -27.30 -21.01
N SER A 19 -44.09 -26.52 -21.71
CA SER A 19 -44.59 -26.83 -23.06
C SER A 19 -43.69 -26.20 -24.12
N CYS A 20 -43.26 -27.04 -25.05
CA CYS A 20 -42.47 -26.70 -26.22
C CYS A 20 -43.40 -26.18 -27.34
N GLY A 21 -43.14 -24.99 -27.86
CA GLY A 21 -43.78 -24.44 -29.06
C GLY A 21 -42.73 -24.11 -30.10
N VAL A 22 -42.78 -24.83 -31.22
CA VAL A 22 -42.00 -24.61 -32.44
C VAL A 22 -42.80 -23.60 -33.32
N ALA A 23 -42.17 -22.57 -33.85
CA ALA A 23 -42.69 -21.77 -34.93
C ALA A 23 -41.56 -21.25 -35.83
N GLU A 24 -41.86 -21.37 -37.07
CA GLU A 24 -41.21 -21.34 -38.35
C GLU A 24 -40.36 -20.11 -38.68
N THR A 25 -39.40 -20.35 -39.58
CA THR A 25 -38.57 -19.43 -40.33
C THR A 25 -39.32 -18.67 -41.38
N SER A 26 -39.07 -17.35 -41.55
CA SER A 26 -39.27 -16.63 -42.79
C SER A 26 -38.15 -15.66 -43.06
N ASP A 27 -37.47 -15.88 -44.21
CA ASP A 27 -36.52 -14.99 -44.86
C ASP A 27 -37.15 -13.64 -45.23
N ILE A 28 -36.45 -12.54 -45.00
CA ILE A 28 -36.56 -11.30 -45.78
C ILE A 28 -35.17 -10.64 -45.84
N THR A 29 -34.71 -10.41 -47.08
CA THR A 29 -33.50 -9.70 -47.52
C THR A 29 -33.67 -8.17 -47.41
N PRO A 30 -32.56 -7.39 -47.56
CA PRO A 30 -32.43 -6.02 -47.05
C PRO A 30 -32.80 -4.96 -48.09
N GLN A 31 -33.32 -3.82 -47.64
CA GLN A 31 -33.05 -2.51 -48.29
C GLN A 31 -33.56 -1.32 -47.46
N ASP A 32 -32.73 -0.28 -47.49
CA ASP A 32 -33.02 1.16 -47.35
C ASP A 32 -33.18 1.75 -45.93
N ALA A 33 -32.07 2.30 -45.47
CA ALA A 33 -31.71 3.73 -45.48
C ALA A 33 -32.45 4.67 -44.50
N ASP A 34 -31.63 5.30 -43.78
CA ASP A 34 -31.59 6.73 -43.43
C ASP A 34 -32.04 7.18 -42.04
N ASN A 35 -31.03 7.61 -41.33
CA ASN A 35 -30.93 8.83 -40.55
C ASN A 35 -31.93 9.07 -39.41
N ARG A 36 -31.47 8.76 -38.17
CA ARG A 36 -31.62 9.70 -37.03
C ARG A 36 -30.52 9.49 -36.02
N GLN A 37 -29.50 10.34 -36.11
CA GLN A 37 -28.61 10.67 -34.98
C GLN A 37 -29.46 11.20 -33.82
N THR A 38 -29.47 10.47 -32.73
CA THR A 38 -29.56 11.06 -31.39
C THR A 38 -28.42 10.49 -30.58
N GLY A 39 -27.41 11.32 -30.47
CA GLY A 39 -26.25 11.03 -29.64
C GLY A 39 -26.67 10.94 -28.16
N ILE A 40 -26.39 9.81 -27.57
CA ILE A 40 -26.10 9.72 -26.16
C ILE A 40 -24.65 9.25 -26.10
N GLU A 41 -23.73 10.21 -26.09
CA GLU A 41 -22.36 9.98 -25.63
C GLU A 41 -22.41 9.68 -24.13
N MET A 42 -22.50 8.44 -23.79
CA MET A 42 -22.05 7.98 -22.46
C MET A 42 -20.60 7.58 -22.58
N GLY A 43 -19.76 8.58 -22.71
CA GLY A 43 -18.33 8.44 -22.64
C GLY A 43 -17.84 8.72 -21.24
N ALA A 44 -17.77 7.73 -20.41
CA ALA A 44 -16.78 7.71 -19.37
C ALA A 44 -15.86 6.53 -19.69
N ASN A 45 -14.85 6.80 -20.48
CA ASN A 45 -13.69 5.95 -20.60
C ASN A 45 -12.95 6.07 -19.25
N GLN A 46 -13.35 5.28 -18.25
CA GLN A 46 -12.51 5.05 -17.08
C GLN A 46 -11.30 4.29 -17.62
N GLY A 47 -10.22 5.01 -17.88
CA GLY A 47 -8.95 4.42 -18.29
C GLY A 47 -8.58 3.31 -17.31
N ALA A 48 -8.17 2.16 -17.84
CA ALA A 48 -7.66 1.08 -17.01
C ALA A 48 -6.55 1.64 -16.08
N ALA A 49 -6.56 1.26 -14.80
CA ALA A 49 -5.57 1.71 -13.83
C ALA A 49 -4.16 1.40 -14.38
N GLN A 50 -3.31 2.42 -14.43
CA GLN A 50 -1.94 2.30 -14.90
C GLN A 50 -1.03 2.00 -13.73
N VAL A 51 -0.11 1.05 -13.90
CA VAL A 51 0.89 0.68 -12.89
C VAL A 51 1.70 1.92 -12.48
N GLY A 52 1.89 2.10 -11.16
CA GLY A 52 2.69 3.19 -10.60
C GLY A 52 2.00 4.56 -10.59
N VAL A 53 0.85 4.72 -11.24
CA VAL A 53 0.09 5.98 -11.24
C VAL A 53 -0.85 6.02 -10.04
N PHE A 54 -0.78 7.10 -9.26
CA PHE A 54 -1.61 7.28 -8.07
C PHE A 54 -3.04 7.65 -8.43
N ASP A 55 -3.98 6.88 -7.92
CA ASP A 55 -5.40 7.20 -7.88
C ASP A 55 -5.69 8.00 -6.61
N PHE A 56 -5.75 9.32 -6.73
CA PHE A 56 -6.00 10.22 -5.60
C PHE A 56 -7.46 10.16 -5.10
N GLU A 57 -8.41 9.74 -5.94
CA GLU A 57 -9.81 9.56 -5.54
C GLU A 57 -9.95 8.34 -4.61
N ASN A 58 -9.38 7.20 -5.01
CA ASN A 58 -9.38 5.96 -4.21
C ASN A 58 -8.20 5.87 -3.23
N ARG A 59 -7.24 6.81 -3.30
CA ARG A 59 -6.03 6.88 -2.45
C ARG A 59 -5.17 5.62 -2.55
N THR A 60 -5.00 5.13 -3.76
CA THR A 60 -4.32 3.86 -4.05
C THR A 60 -3.37 3.97 -5.24
N VAL A 61 -2.51 2.96 -5.39
CA VAL A 61 -1.66 2.75 -6.55
C VAL A 61 -1.72 1.29 -6.98
N LEU A 62 -1.79 1.04 -8.28
CA LEU A 62 -1.67 -0.30 -8.84
C LEU A 62 -0.19 -0.68 -8.91
N LEU A 63 0.19 -1.78 -8.27
CA LEU A 63 1.52 -2.35 -8.29
C LEU A 63 1.74 -3.19 -9.56
N ASN A 64 2.99 -3.37 -9.98
CA ASN A 64 3.35 -4.27 -11.10
C ASN A 64 3.05 -5.75 -10.80
N SER A 65 2.82 -6.11 -9.54
CA SER A 65 2.35 -7.43 -9.11
C SER A 65 0.85 -7.66 -9.37
N GLY A 66 0.11 -6.62 -9.80
CA GLY A 66 -1.33 -6.66 -10.03
C GLY A 66 -2.19 -6.37 -8.79
N TYR A 67 -1.60 -6.23 -7.62
CA TYR A 67 -2.30 -5.81 -6.41
C TYR A 67 -2.37 -4.29 -6.29
N THR A 68 -3.43 -3.79 -5.65
CA THR A 68 -3.60 -2.38 -5.34
C THR A 68 -3.13 -2.12 -3.91
N MET A 69 -2.33 -1.06 -3.71
CA MET A 69 -1.78 -0.66 -2.41
C MET A 69 -2.25 0.76 -2.05
N PRO A 70 -2.62 1.04 -0.78
CA PRO A 70 -2.86 2.41 -0.33
C PRO A 70 -1.60 3.28 -0.45
N ILE A 71 -1.76 4.57 -0.79
CA ILE A 71 -0.62 5.49 -0.98
C ILE A 71 -0.16 6.20 0.30
N MET A 72 -0.82 5.91 1.42
CA MET A 72 -0.47 6.46 2.73
C MET A 72 -0.77 5.46 3.84
N GLY A 73 0.07 5.45 4.87
CA GLY A 73 -0.04 4.48 5.94
C GLY A 73 0.65 4.89 7.23
N LEU A 74 0.98 3.90 8.04
CA LEU A 74 1.66 4.02 9.34
C LEU A 74 2.94 3.20 9.34
N GLY A 75 4.08 3.85 9.62
CA GLY A 75 5.32 3.18 10.00
C GLY A 75 5.34 2.85 11.50
N THR A 76 5.73 1.64 11.85
CA THR A 76 5.72 1.17 13.24
C THR A 76 7.12 1.15 13.89
N TYR A 77 8.14 1.64 13.21
CA TYR A 77 9.50 1.68 13.77
C TYR A 77 9.55 2.37 15.13
N ALA A 78 10.21 1.73 16.09
CA ALA A 78 10.40 2.21 17.46
C ALA A 78 9.11 2.36 18.31
N LEU A 79 8.01 1.78 17.91
CA LEU A 79 6.84 1.61 18.77
C LEU A 79 7.02 0.36 19.61
N ASP A 80 6.82 0.49 20.94
CA ASP A 80 6.68 -0.66 21.82
C ASP A 80 5.36 -1.42 21.53
N HIS A 81 5.19 -2.59 22.15
CA HIS A 81 4.08 -3.48 21.86
C HIS A 81 2.71 -2.78 21.99
N ASP A 82 2.40 -2.23 23.16
CA ASP A 82 1.08 -1.67 23.44
C ASP A 82 0.81 -0.41 22.61
N THR A 83 1.83 0.42 22.43
CA THR A 83 1.77 1.59 21.57
C THR A 83 1.54 1.20 20.12
N CYS A 84 2.21 0.15 19.64
CA CYS A 84 2.04 -0.36 18.28
C CYS A 84 0.61 -0.88 18.04
N VAL A 85 0.08 -1.72 18.93
CA VAL A 85 -1.31 -2.21 18.87
C VAL A 85 -2.29 -1.04 18.79
N ASN A 86 -2.15 -0.05 19.68
CA ASN A 86 -3.04 1.11 19.73
C ASN A 86 -2.91 1.99 18.47
N SER A 87 -1.70 2.19 17.94
CA SER A 87 -1.47 2.98 16.73
C SER A 87 -2.05 2.32 15.48
N VAL A 88 -1.91 0.99 15.35
CA VAL A 88 -2.53 0.21 14.27
C VAL A 88 -4.06 0.30 14.34
N LYS A 89 -4.63 0.14 15.52
CA LYS A 89 -6.08 0.30 15.71
C LYS A 89 -6.54 1.72 15.37
N ALA A 90 -5.82 2.74 15.83
CA ALA A 90 -6.14 4.14 15.52
C ALA A 90 -6.06 4.43 14.01
N LEU A 91 -5.06 3.88 13.29
CA LEU A 91 -4.97 3.98 11.85
C LEU A 91 -6.23 3.42 11.17
N ILE A 92 -6.58 2.16 11.49
CA ILE A 92 -7.70 1.46 10.85
C ILE A 92 -9.04 2.13 11.20
N ALA A 93 -9.24 2.57 12.44
CA ALA A 93 -10.42 3.31 12.89
C ALA A 93 -10.64 4.62 12.12
N ASN A 94 -9.55 5.28 11.69
CA ASN A 94 -9.60 6.52 10.91
C ASN A 94 -9.55 6.28 9.38
N GLY A 95 -9.76 5.04 8.92
CA GLY A 95 -9.83 4.71 7.49
C GLY A 95 -8.49 4.44 6.81
N GLY A 96 -7.36 4.47 7.55
CA GLY A 96 -6.07 4.03 7.03
C GLY A 96 -6.03 2.52 6.84
N ARG A 97 -5.24 2.05 5.85
CA ARG A 97 -5.22 0.63 5.46
C ARG A 97 -3.82 0.09 5.17
N LEU A 98 -2.77 0.90 5.26
CA LEU A 98 -1.38 0.51 5.01
C LEU A 98 -0.58 0.56 6.31
N ILE A 99 0.07 -0.55 6.67
CA ILE A 99 0.91 -0.68 7.86
C ILE A 99 2.27 -1.23 7.44
N ASP A 100 3.33 -0.55 7.86
CA ASP A 100 4.71 -0.96 7.62
C ASP A 100 5.39 -1.36 8.92
N THR A 101 5.92 -2.56 8.95
CA THR A 101 6.76 -3.11 10.02
C THR A 101 8.00 -3.80 9.47
N ALA A 102 8.79 -4.43 10.32
CA ALA A 102 9.95 -5.24 9.95
C ALA A 102 10.38 -6.17 11.11
N TYR A 103 11.08 -7.25 10.76
CA TYR A 103 11.73 -8.10 11.75
C TYR A 103 12.58 -7.31 12.78
N MET A 104 13.38 -6.36 12.30
CA MET A 104 14.28 -5.55 13.15
C MET A 104 13.55 -4.59 14.08
N TYR A 105 12.27 -4.32 13.88
CA TYR A 105 11.50 -3.45 14.78
C TYR A 105 11.04 -4.19 16.03
N GLY A 106 11.02 -5.54 15.98
CA GLY A 106 10.66 -6.39 17.11
C GLY A 106 9.18 -6.31 17.50
N ASN A 107 8.31 -5.78 16.62
CA ASN A 107 6.90 -5.53 16.91
C ASN A 107 5.92 -6.15 15.92
N GLU A 108 6.34 -7.14 15.12
CA GLU A 108 5.45 -7.84 14.17
C GLU A 108 4.25 -8.49 14.87
N GLU A 109 4.44 -9.08 16.08
CA GLU A 109 3.34 -9.63 16.87
C GLU A 109 2.31 -8.56 17.26
N ALA A 110 2.77 -7.38 17.67
CA ALA A 110 1.92 -6.25 18.02
C ALA A 110 1.15 -5.71 16.81
N VAL A 111 1.80 -5.66 15.63
CA VAL A 111 1.10 -5.31 14.37
C VAL A 111 0.00 -6.32 14.06
N GLY A 112 0.30 -7.62 14.13
CA GLY A 112 -0.68 -8.67 13.90
C GLY A 112 -1.85 -8.62 14.89
N GLU A 113 -1.58 -8.42 16.17
CA GLU A 113 -2.60 -8.23 17.19
C GLU A 113 -3.46 -7.00 16.92
N GLY A 114 -2.85 -5.86 16.64
CA GLY A 114 -3.55 -4.61 16.31
C GLY A 114 -4.47 -4.77 15.10
N VAL A 115 -4.03 -5.46 14.06
CA VAL A 115 -4.83 -5.78 12.86
C VAL A 115 -6.03 -6.67 13.24
N ARG A 116 -5.81 -7.79 13.93
CA ARG A 116 -6.89 -8.71 14.33
C ARG A 116 -7.93 -8.03 15.21
N LEU A 117 -7.49 -7.23 16.19
CA LEU A 117 -8.38 -6.48 17.07
C LEU A 117 -9.19 -5.43 16.29
N ALA A 118 -8.56 -4.69 15.37
CA ALA A 118 -9.24 -3.70 14.56
C ALA A 118 -10.24 -4.33 13.58
N MET A 119 -9.91 -5.45 12.96
CA MET A 119 -10.84 -6.23 12.14
C MET A 119 -12.08 -6.64 12.92
N ALA A 120 -11.90 -7.14 14.13
CA ALA A 120 -13.01 -7.57 15.00
C ALA A 120 -13.85 -6.38 15.50
N GLU A 121 -13.21 -5.27 15.87
CA GLU A 121 -13.86 -4.10 16.47
C GLU A 121 -14.59 -3.22 15.44
N TYR A 122 -13.98 -3.03 14.25
CA TYR A 122 -14.47 -2.11 13.23
C TYR A 122 -15.11 -2.82 12.02
N GLY A 123 -15.10 -4.15 11.99
CA GLY A 123 -15.67 -4.93 10.90
C GLY A 123 -14.94 -4.79 9.56
N VAL A 124 -13.65 -4.45 9.60
CA VAL A 124 -12.82 -4.30 8.39
C VAL A 124 -12.30 -5.67 7.96
N PRO A 125 -12.57 -6.11 6.72
CA PRO A 125 -12.06 -7.39 6.24
C PRO A 125 -10.54 -7.35 6.02
N ARG A 126 -9.88 -8.52 6.17
CA ARG A 126 -8.41 -8.65 6.04
C ARG A 126 -7.89 -8.16 4.69
N GLU A 127 -8.63 -8.40 3.63
CA GLU A 127 -8.28 -8.04 2.26
C GLU A 127 -8.24 -6.53 1.98
N GLU A 128 -8.83 -5.72 2.83
CA GLU A 128 -8.72 -4.26 2.77
C GLU A 128 -7.46 -3.73 3.44
N ILE A 129 -6.80 -4.53 4.28
CA ILE A 129 -5.62 -4.10 5.04
C ILE A 129 -4.37 -4.58 4.32
N PHE A 130 -3.44 -3.66 4.05
CA PHE A 130 -2.17 -3.92 3.41
C PHE A 130 -1.03 -3.87 4.44
N VAL A 131 -0.39 -4.99 4.70
CA VAL A 131 0.69 -5.12 5.68
C VAL A 131 2.00 -5.40 4.98
N ILE A 132 3.00 -4.55 5.25
CA ILE A 132 4.38 -4.70 4.79
C ILE A 132 5.25 -5.16 5.96
N THR A 133 6.06 -6.18 5.75
CA THR A 133 7.18 -6.52 6.65
C THR A 133 8.46 -6.76 5.87
N LYS A 134 9.58 -6.91 6.59
CA LYS A 134 10.91 -6.97 5.98
C LYS A 134 11.78 -8.04 6.67
N ILE A 135 12.52 -8.83 5.88
CA ILE A 135 13.60 -9.67 6.38
C ILE A 135 14.92 -8.92 6.34
N TYR A 136 15.76 -9.14 7.35
CA TYR A 136 17.00 -8.41 7.54
C TYR A 136 18.21 -9.21 7.00
N PRO A 137 19.34 -8.58 6.58
CA PRO A 137 20.48 -9.29 6.02
C PRO A 137 21.03 -10.45 6.86
N SER A 138 20.94 -10.37 8.21
CA SER A 138 21.33 -11.49 9.09
C SER A 138 20.48 -12.75 8.92
N GLN A 139 19.31 -12.65 8.28
CA GLN A 139 18.38 -13.76 8.03
C GLN A 139 18.52 -14.34 6.60
N PHE A 140 19.30 -13.73 5.71
CA PHE A 140 19.43 -14.17 4.31
C PHE A 140 20.12 -15.51 4.14
N SER A 141 20.75 -16.06 5.18
CA SER A 141 21.32 -17.42 5.18
C SER A 141 20.24 -18.51 5.35
N ASP A 142 19.09 -18.19 5.95
CA ASP A 142 17.93 -19.08 6.11
C ASP A 142 16.64 -18.29 5.89
N PRO A 143 16.36 -17.89 4.66
CA PRO A 143 15.22 -17.04 4.35
C PRO A 143 13.87 -17.75 4.53
N GLU A 144 13.82 -19.08 4.41
CA GLU A 144 12.60 -19.85 4.68
C GLU A 144 12.19 -19.71 6.15
N ALA A 145 13.12 -19.93 7.09
CA ALA A 145 12.84 -19.75 8.52
C ALA A 145 12.45 -18.28 8.85
N ALA A 146 13.07 -17.31 8.20
CA ALA A 146 12.75 -15.89 8.39
C ALA A 146 11.30 -15.55 7.93
N ILE A 147 10.88 -16.07 6.79
CA ILE A 147 9.54 -15.83 6.23
C ILE A 147 8.48 -16.54 7.10
N GLU A 148 8.69 -17.79 7.48
CA GLU A 148 7.76 -18.52 8.35
C GLU A 148 7.63 -17.84 9.72
N MET A 149 8.72 -17.34 10.30
CA MET A 149 8.70 -16.56 11.54
C MET A 149 7.85 -15.28 11.40
N ALA A 150 7.98 -14.56 10.29
CA ALA A 150 7.18 -13.36 10.04
C ALA A 150 5.69 -13.70 9.90
N LEU A 151 5.36 -14.77 9.17
CA LEU A 151 3.98 -15.27 9.03
C LEU A 151 3.38 -15.69 10.38
N GLU A 152 4.15 -16.38 11.21
CA GLU A 152 3.74 -16.81 12.56
C GLU A 152 3.50 -15.61 13.48
N LYS A 153 4.43 -14.65 13.55
CA LYS A 153 4.31 -13.47 14.40
C LYS A 153 3.16 -12.56 14.02
N LEU A 154 3.00 -12.29 12.73
CA LEU A 154 1.90 -11.46 12.25
C LEU A 154 0.56 -12.17 12.44
N ASP A 155 0.46 -13.47 12.21
CA ASP A 155 -0.76 -14.28 12.34
C ASP A 155 -2.02 -13.62 11.73
N ILE A 156 -1.88 -13.16 10.48
CA ILE A 156 -2.92 -12.47 9.71
C ILE A 156 -3.26 -13.17 8.38
N GLY A 157 -2.84 -14.43 8.25
CA GLY A 157 -3.15 -15.31 7.13
C GLY A 157 -2.15 -15.24 5.97
N TYR A 158 -1.78 -14.06 5.51
CA TYR A 158 -0.79 -13.80 4.46
C TYR A 158 -0.16 -12.42 4.66
N ILE A 159 0.98 -12.19 3.99
CA ILE A 159 1.67 -10.91 3.95
C ILE A 159 1.38 -10.23 2.61
N ASP A 160 0.95 -8.95 2.62
CA ASP A 160 0.65 -8.23 1.39
C ASP A 160 1.92 -7.85 0.62
N MET A 161 2.97 -7.44 1.34
CA MET A 161 4.27 -7.20 0.74
C MET A 161 5.40 -7.55 1.70
N MET A 162 6.41 -8.24 1.19
CA MET A 162 7.64 -8.51 1.93
C MET A 162 8.83 -7.87 1.23
N LEU A 163 9.68 -7.20 2.01
CA LEU A 163 10.88 -6.54 1.50
C LEU A 163 12.15 -7.22 1.98
N LEU A 164 13.21 -7.17 1.17
CA LEU A 164 14.56 -7.22 1.70
C LEU A 164 14.88 -5.86 2.33
N HIS A 165 15.27 -5.84 3.62
CA HIS A 165 15.41 -4.60 4.39
C HIS A 165 16.61 -3.74 3.97
N HIS A 166 17.71 -4.39 3.58
CA HIS A 166 18.93 -3.78 3.05
C HIS A 166 19.60 -4.73 2.05
N PRO A 167 20.45 -4.23 1.16
CA PRO A 167 21.37 -5.07 0.39
C PRO A 167 22.26 -5.89 1.32
N GLY A 168 22.63 -7.09 0.91
CA GLY A 168 23.52 -7.93 1.72
C GLY A 168 23.92 -9.23 1.05
N SER A 169 24.86 -9.93 1.65
CA SER A 169 25.25 -11.25 1.14
C SER A 169 24.06 -12.20 1.10
N ASN A 170 23.87 -12.91 -0.01
CA ASN A 170 22.77 -13.82 -0.28
C ASN A 170 21.38 -13.17 -0.50
N ASP A 171 21.30 -11.87 -0.70
CA ASP A 171 20.04 -11.16 -0.97
C ASP A 171 19.27 -11.73 -2.18
N VAL A 172 19.95 -12.05 -3.29
CA VAL A 172 19.33 -12.71 -4.46
C VAL A 172 18.71 -14.05 -4.05
N ASN A 173 19.42 -14.90 -3.29
CA ASN A 173 18.88 -16.17 -2.85
C ASN A 173 17.68 -15.99 -1.89
N ALA A 174 17.75 -14.99 -1.01
CA ALA A 174 16.64 -14.65 -0.12
C ALA A 174 15.42 -14.20 -0.93
N TYR A 175 15.61 -13.35 -1.93
CA TYR A 175 14.53 -12.90 -2.82
C TYR A 175 13.92 -14.04 -3.64
N LEU A 176 14.74 -14.90 -4.24
CA LEU A 176 14.27 -16.09 -4.98
C LEU A 176 13.50 -17.06 -4.06
N THR A 177 13.82 -17.09 -2.77
CA THR A 177 13.02 -17.83 -1.80
C THR A 177 11.67 -17.15 -1.54
N MET A 178 11.64 -15.81 -1.40
CA MET A 178 10.38 -15.06 -1.29
C MET A 178 9.47 -15.28 -2.51
N GLU A 179 10.01 -15.42 -3.72
CA GLU A 179 9.24 -15.75 -4.94
C GLU A 179 8.49 -17.08 -4.83
N LYS A 180 9.05 -18.07 -4.14
CA LYS A 180 8.34 -19.35 -3.89
C LYS A 180 7.13 -19.15 -2.99
N TYR A 181 7.22 -18.23 -2.03
CA TYR A 181 6.11 -17.90 -1.15
C TYR A 181 5.03 -17.06 -1.85
N VAL A 182 5.40 -16.28 -2.86
CA VAL A 182 4.42 -15.66 -3.77
C VAL A 182 3.67 -16.73 -4.54
N ALA A 183 4.37 -17.70 -5.13
CA ALA A 183 3.75 -18.82 -5.84
C ALA A 183 2.85 -19.67 -4.94
N ALA A 184 3.15 -19.76 -3.64
CA ALA A 184 2.34 -20.44 -2.64
C ALA A 184 1.16 -19.60 -2.10
N GLY A 185 1.03 -18.33 -2.51
CA GLY A 185 -0.01 -17.42 -2.05
C GLY A 185 0.14 -16.94 -0.60
N LYS A 186 1.32 -17.11 0.00
CA LYS A 186 1.66 -16.66 1.36
C LYS A 186 2.13 -15.20 1.41
N ILE A 187 2.69 -14.73 0.31
CA ILE A 187 3.09 -13.33 0.08
C ILE A 187 2.42 -12.88 -1.22
N ARG A 188 1.91 -11.66 -1.28
CA ARG A 188 1.26 -11.12 -2.47
C ARG A 188 2.21 -10.35 -3.38
N SER A 189 3.10 -9.54 -2.79
CA SER A 189 4.03 -8.68 -3.53
C SER A 189 5.41 -8.71 -2.88
N LEU A 190 6.43 -8.45 -3.68
CA LEU A 190 7.81 -8.37 -3.23
C LEU A 190 8.36 -6.96 -3.46
N GLY A 191 9.28 -6.54 -2.61
CA GLY A 191 9.95 -5.26 -2.74
C GLY A 191 11.32 -5.26 -2.07
N LEU A 192 11.93 -4.10 -2.09
CA LEU A 192 13.28 -3.86 -1.57
C LEU A 192 13.26 -2.61 -0.69
N SER A 193 14.24 -2.46 0.21
CA SER A 193 14.42 -1.25 1.00
C SER A 193 15.89 -0.89 1.08
N ASN A 194 16.22 0.38 0.88
CA ASN A 194 17.60 0.88 0.81
C ASN A 194 18.39 0.36 -0.40
N TRP A 195 17.72 0.17 -1.53
CA TRP A 195 18.33 -0.07 -2.84
C TRP A 195 18.34 1.21 -3.64
N TYR A 196 19.47 1.47 -4.30
CA TYR A 196 19.69 2.63 -5.16
C TYR A 196 19.94 2.16 -6.61
N ILE A 197 20.35 3.07 -7.49
CA ILE A 197 20.44 2.80 -8.93
C ILE A 197 21.43 1.67 -9.25
N GLU A 198 22.62 1.68 -8.62
CA GLU A 198 23.67 0.70 -8.87
C GLU A 198 23.24 -0.69 -8.39
N GLU A 199 22.83 -0.82 -7.12
CA GLU A 199 22.38 -2.08 -6.54
C GLU A 199 21.18 -2.65 -7.30
N LEU A 200 20.21 -1.81 -7.64
CA LEU A 200 19.02 -2.26 -8.37
C LEU A 200 19.36 -2.73 -9.79
N THR A 201 20.27 -2.04 -10.47
CA THR A 201 20.72 -2.41 -11.82
C THR A 201 21.41 -3.78 -11.83
N GLU A 202 22.20 -4.08 -10.81
CA GLU A 202 22.86 -5.37 -10.66
C GLU A 202 21.89 -6.49 -10.22
N PHE A 203 20.91 -6.15 -9.40
CA PHE A 203 19.98 -7.11 -8.81
C PHE A 203 18.88 -7.59 -9.78
N LEU A 204 18.26 -6.68 -10.54
CA LEU A 204 17.10 -6.99 -11.38
C LEU A 204 17.31 -8.14 -12.37
N PRO A 205 18.49 -8.29 -13.03
CA PRO A 205 18.70 -9.42 -13.95
C PRO A 205 18.80 -10.80 -13.29
N GLN A 206 18.90 -10.86 -11.96
CA GLN A 206 19.13 -12.08 -11.19
C GLN A 206 17.87 -12.66 -10.57
N VAL A 207 16.71 -11.96 -10.68
CA VAL A 207 15.44 -12.35 -10.08
C VAL A 207 14.36 -12.53 -11.15
N ASN A 208 13.30 -13.31 -10.85
CA ASN A 208 12.24 -13.59 -11.82
C ASN A 208 11.03 -12.67 -11.65
N ILE A 209 10.75 -12.27 -10.42
CA ILE A 209 9.66 -11.32 -10.09
C ILE A 209 10.27 -9.94 -9.86
N LYS A 210 9.90 -8.97 -10.70
CA LYS A 210 10.34 -7.58 -10.53
C LYS A 210 9.82 -7.04 -9.20
N PRO A 211 10.65 -6.36 -8.38
CA PRO A 211 10.17 -5.69 -7.19
C PRO A 211 9.01 -4.74 -7.52
N ALA A 212 7.95 -4.80 -6.72
CA ALA A 212 6.79 -3.94 -6.91
C ALA A 212 6.99 -2.56 -6.28
N MET A 213 7.90 -2.48 -5.30
CA MET A 213 8.18 -1.26 -4.55
C MET A 213 9.62 -1.23 -4.07
N VAL A 214 10.20 -0.04 -4.00
CA VAL A 214 11.44 0.24 -3.26
C VAL A 214 11.14 1.28 -2.20
N GLN A 215 11.59 1.03 -0.96
CA GLN A 215 11.41 1.89 0.19
C GLN A 215 12.74 2.50 0.61
N ASN A 216 12.91 3.82 0.45
CA ASN A 216 14.14 4.56 0.77
C ASN A 216 13.85 5.73 1.72
N GLU A 217 14.91 6.30 2.31
CA GLU A 217 14.81 7.58 3.00
C GLU A 217 14.50 8.69 1.99
N ILE A 218 13.41 9.42 2.20
CA ILE A 218 13.06 10.57 1.38
C ILE A 218 12.35 11.59 2.26
N HIS A 219 12.78 12.84 2.21
CA HIS A 219 12.16 13.99 2.86
C HIS A 219 12.68 15.29 2.19
N PRO A 220 12.14 16.48 2.46
CA PRO A 220 12.53 17.73 1.77
C PRO A 220 14.01 18.06 1.74
N TYR A 221 14.83 17.56 2.68
CA TYR A 221 16.28 17.79 2.69
C TYR A 221 17.10 16.67 2.04
N TYR A 222 16.44 15.53 1.71
CA TYR A 222 17.03 14.40 1.00
C TYR A 222 15.99 13.82 0.02
N GLN A 223 16.04 14.27 -1.22
CA GLN A 223 14.90 14.10 -2.14
C GLN A 223 15.05 12.96 -3.15
N GLU A 224 16.24 12.39 -3.28
CA GLU A 224 16.51 11.28 -4.21
C GLU A 224 16.07 11.60 -5.66
N GLN A 225 16.48 12.78 -6.15
CA GLN A 225 16.00 13.35 -7.42
C GLN A 225 16.29 12.50 -8.66
N GLU A 226 17.34 11.66 -8.63
CA GLU A 226 17.68 10.75 -9.72
C GLU A 226 17.11 9.35 -9.50
N VAL A 227 17.06 8.90 -8.23
CA VAL A 227 16.64 7.55 -7.84
C VAL A 227 15.14 7.36 -8.02
N VAL A 228 14.34 8.34 -7.58
CA VAL A 228 12.87 8.25 -7.68
C VAL A 228 12.39 8.11 -9.13
N PRO A 229 12.77 8.97 -10.10
CA PRO A 229 12.38 8.79 -11.49
C PRO A 229 12.89 7.47 -12.09
N PHE A 230 14.13 7.07 -11.78
CA PHE A 230 14.71 5.81 -12.26
C PHE A 230 13.85 4.59 -11.87
N MET A 231 13.31 4.56 -10.66
CA MET A 231 12.42 3.49 -10.20
C MET A 231 11.05 3.56 -10.87
N GLN A 232 10.48 4.76 -10.94
CA GLN A 232 9.17 4.99 -11.56
C GLN A 232 9.16 4.61 -13.06
N GLU A 233 10.22 4.91 -13.80
CA GLU A 233 10.39 4.49 -15.20
C GLU A 233 10.42 2.96 -15.40
N LYS A 234 10.69 2.22 -14.34
CA LYS A 234 10.68 0.75 -14.32
C LYS A 234 9.38 0.15 -13.79
N ASP A 235 8.33 0.96 -13.62
CA ASP A 235 7.07 0.56 -12.96
C ASP A 235 7.31 0.01 -11.53
N ILE A 236 8.26 0.57 -10.81
CA ILE A 236 8.53 0.26 -9.40
C ILE A 236 8.03 1.44 -8.58
N VAL A 237 7.08 1.19 -7.68
CA VAL A 237 6.55 2.22 -6.77
C VAL A 237 7.63 2.61 -5.77
N VAL A 238 7.72 3.89 -5.45
CA VAL A 238 8.62 4.40 -4.41
C VAL A 238 7.82 4.68 -3.15
N GLN A 239 8.35 4.24 -2.01
CA GLN A 239 7.82 4.56 -0.69
C GLN A 239 8.91 5.21 0.16
N CYS A 240 8.56 6.27 0.89
CA CYS A 240 9.53 6.91 1.78
C CYS A 240 9.38 6.45 3.23
N TRP A 241 10.50 6.09 3.85
CA TRP A 241 10.63 6.08 5.29
C TRP A 241 11.25 7.41 5.77
N TYR A 242 10.95 7.82 6.99
CA TYR A 242 11.30 9.13 7.53
C TYR A 242 10.79 10.34 6.72
N PRO A 243 9.56 10.33 6.19
CA PRO A 243 9.05 11.48 5.43
C PRO A 243 9.12 12.80 6.20
N LEU A 244 9.06 12.74 7.53
CA LEU A 244 9.15 13.89 8.43
C LEU A 244 10.54 14.06 9.04
N GLY A 245 11.61 13.54 8.40
CA GLY A 245 13.01 13.74 8.77
C GLY A 245 13.55 12.77 9.82
N GLY A 246 12.73 11.93 10.46
CA GLY A 246 13.21 10.91 11.39
C GLY A 246 13.75 11.41 12.72
N ARG A 247 14.48 10.54 13.43
CA ARG A 247 14.96 10.80 14.80
C ARG A 247 15.95 11.95 14.87
N GLY A 248 15.62 12.96 15.70
CA GLY A 248 16.47 14.13 15.92
C GLY A 248 16.29 15.25 14.90
N TYR A 249 15.74 14.98 13.72
CA TYR A 249 15.60 15.94 12.62
C TYR A 249 14.18 16.42 12.38
N THR A 250 13.15 15.70 12.86
CA THR A 250 11.75 16.04 12.67
C THR A 250 11.42 17.48 13.05
N LYS A 251 11.96 17.97 14.20
CA LYS A 251 11.71 19.34 14.61
C LYS A 251 12.25 20.37 13.63
N GLN A 252 13.46 20.17 13.11
CA GLN A 252 14.08 21.05 12.13
C GLN A 252 13.22 21.15 10.87
N LEU A 253 12.80 20.02 10.36
CA LEU A 253 11.99 19.96 9.15
C LEU A 253 10.60 20.58 9.34
N LEU A 254 9.92 20.27 10.46
CA LEU A 254 8.59 20.82 10.76
C LEU A 254 8.59 22.31 11.11
N THR A 255 9.77 22.92 11.34
CA THR A 255 9.90 24.36 11.60
C THR A 255 10.61 25.12 10.47
N ASP A 256 10.84 24.48 9.32
CA ASP A 256 11.38 25.13 8.14
C ASP A 256 10.49 26.28 7.69
N GLU A 257 11.07 27.43 7.39
CA GLU A 257 10.34 28.67 7.09
C GLU A 257 9.50 28.55 5.81
N THR A 258 10.04 27.90 4.78
CA THR A 258 9.33 27.65 3.51
C THR A 258 8.12 26.77 3.72
N ILE A 259 8.30 25.61 4.40
CA ILE A 259 7.22 24.66 4.67
C ILE A 259 6.16 25.29 5.58
N THR A 260 6.59 26.06 6.59
CA THR A 260 5.67 26.77 7.51
C THR A 260 4.84 27.83 6.78
N ALA A 261 5.43 28.57 5.84
CA ALA A 261 4.71 29.56 5.04
C ALA A 261 3.62 28.88 4.17
N ILE A 262 3.97 27.78 3.49
CA ILE A 262 3.03 27.02 2.66
C ILE A 262 1.91 26.44 3.55
N ALA A 263 2.25 25.82 4.69
CA ALA A 263 1.28 25.26 5.64
C ALA A 263 0.27 26.34 6.11
N SER A 264 0.77 27.54 6.42
CA SER A 264 -0.07 28.68 6.83
C SER A 264 -1.01 29.13 5.71
N ALA A 265 -0.55 29.15 4.46
CA ALA A 265 -1.36 29.54 3.31
C ALA A 265 -2.53 28.56 3.07
N HIS A 266 -2.31 27.28 3.27
CA HIS A 266 -3.32 26.23 3.12
C HIS A 266 -4.16 25.99 4.40
N GLY A 267 -3.77 26.54 5.54
CA GLY A 267 -4.44 26.29 6.83
C GLY A 267 -4.30 24.84 7.33
N VAL A 268 -3.15 24.21 7.02
CA VAL A 268 -2.82 22.82 7.39
C VAL A 268 -1.52 22.79 8.21
N SER A 269 -1.14 21.61 8.72
CA SER A 269 0.14 21.47 9.42
C SER A 269 1.31 21.31 8.44
N THR A 270 2.52 21.60 8.92
CA THR A 270 3.76 21.40 8.17
C THR A 270 3.98 19.91 7.83
N ALA A 271 3.57 19.00 8.71
CA ALA A 271 3.57 17.56 8.44
C ALA A 271 2.68 17.21 7.23
N GLN A 272 1.47 17.78 7.17
CA GLN A 272 0.57 17.55 6.02
C GLN A 272 1.15 18.09 4.72
N VAL A 273 1.82 19.24 4.73
CA VAL A 273 2.50 19.79 3.55
C VAL A 273 3.56 18.84 3.02
N ILE A 274 4.43 18.34 3.90
CA ILE A 274 5.51 17.41 3.51
C ILE A 274 4.94 16.12 2.94
N LEU A 275 3.98 15.50 3.63
CA LEU A 275 3.36 14.25 3.19
C LEU A 275 2.59 14.43 1.87
N ARG A 276 1.92 15.57 1.67
CA ARG A 276 1.24 15.88 0.40
C ARG A 276 2.23 16.11 -0.73
N TRP A 277 3.37 16.75 -0.46
CA TRP A 277 4.45 16.94 -1.41
C TRP A 277 5.00 15.60 -1.92
N ASP A 278 5.28 14.64 -1.03
CA ASP A 278 5.71 13.31 -1.42
C ASP A 278 4.65 12.60 -2.29
N LEU A 279 3.36 12.65 -1.88
CA LEU A 279 2.28 12.06 -2.67
C LEU A 279 2.18 12.66 -4.08
N GLN A 280 2.36 13.99 -4.23
CA GLN A 280 2.33 14.63 -5.54
C GLN A 280 3.54 14.31 -6.43
N ARG A 281 4.63 13.80 -5.85
CA ARG A 281 5.77 13.20 -6.55
C ARG A 281 5.56 11.73 -6.91
N GLY A 282 4.42 11.13 -6.54
CA GLY A 282 4.17 9.70 -6.72
C GLY A 282 4.92 8.83 -5.72
N ILE A 283 5.17 9.33 -4.51
CA ILE A 283 5.87 8.64 -3.42
C ILE A 283 4.87 8.29 -2.33
N VAL A 284 4.79 7.02 -1.96
CA VAL A 284 3.95 6.50 -0.87
C VAL A 284 4.54 6.90 0.48
N VAL A 285 3.71 7.36 1.42
CA VAL A 285 4.16 7.88 2.71
C VAL A 285 3.73 7.00 3.88
N ILE A 286 4.65 6.76 4.83
CA ILE A 286 4.40 5.97 6.03
C ILE A 286 4.92 6.68 7.30
N PRO A 287 4.41 7.88 7.63
CA PRO A 287 4.84 8.56 8.85
C PRO A 287 4.55 7.71 10.09
N GLY A 288 5.55 7.57 10.97
CA GLY A 288 5.37 6.93 12.28
C GLY A 288 4.72 7.87 13.28
N SER A 289 3.80 7.37 14.10
CA SER A 289 3.26 8.12 15.24
C SER A 289 2.68 7.18 16.30
N SER A 290 2.87 7.57 17.57
CA SER A 290 2.21 6.98 18.75
C SER A 290 0.97 7.78 19.18
N ASN A 291 0.74 8.95 18.56
CA ASN A 291 -0.38 9.83 18.90
C ASN A 291 -1.55 9.62 17.93
N PRO A 292 -2.72 9.15 18.38
CA PRO A 292 -3.88 8.93 17.51
C PRO A 292 -4.37 10.19 16.77
N ASP A 293 -4.18 11.39 17.35
CA ASP A 293 -4.53 12.64 16.68
C ASP A 293 -3.61 12.95 15.50
N HIS A 294 -2.31 12.70 15.64
CA HIS A 294 -1.37 12.83 14.53
C HIS A 294 -1.63 11.78 13.44
N ILE A 295 -1.97 10.52 13.84
CA ILE A 295 -2.34 9.48 12.86
C ILE A 295 -3.54 9.92 12.03
N ARG A 296 -4.60 10.46 12.67
CA ARG A 296 -5.77 10.98 11.99
C ARG A 296 -5.43 12.18 11.09
N GLU A 297 -4.59 13.09 11.57
CA GLU A 297 -4.17 14.28 10.82
C GLU A 297 -3.34 13.88 9.58
N ASN A 298 -2.40 12.96 9.73
CA ASN A 298 -1.57 12.45 8.64
C ASN A 298 -2.39 11.73 7.55
N LEU A 299 -3.60 11.26 7.85
CA LEU A 299 -4.53 10.68 6.88
C LEU A 299 -5.33 11.74 6.10
N ASN A 300 -5.34 13.00 6.54
CA ASN A 300 -6.12 14.08 5.92
C ASN A 300 -5.26 14.91 4.95
N LEU A 301 -4.80 14.29 3.86
CA LEU A 301 -3.89 14.89 2.87
C LEU A 301 -4.58 15.29 1.56
N PHE A 302 -5.89 15.03 1.42
CA PHE A 302 -6.60 15.20 0.14
C PHE A 302 -7.56 16.39 0.14
N SER A 303 -7.57 17.19 1.21
CA SER A 303 -8.37 18.41 1.32
C SER A 303 -7.74 19.63 0.65
N PHE A 304 -6.47 19.54 0.24
CA PHE A 304 -5.70 20.59 -0.42
C PHE A 304 -4.74 19.97 -1.43
N GLU A 305 -4.21 20.81 -2.30
CA GLU A 305 -3.19 20.45 -3.30
C GLU A 305 -2.12 21.55 -3.33
N LEU A 306 -0.87 21.14 -3.41
CA LEU A 306 0.26 22.05 -3.58
C LEU A 306 0.35 22.49 -5.03
N THR A 307 0.51 23.79 -5.25
CA THR A 307 0.75 24.37 -6.57
C THR A 307 2.13 23.99 -7.11
N SER A 308 2.34 24.11 -8.40
CA SER A 308 3.67 23.87 -9.01
C SER A 308 4.76 24.74 -8.39
N GLU A 309 4.44 26.00 -8.05
CA GLU A 309 5.39 26.91 -7.39
C GLU A 309 5.77 26.44 -5.98
N GLU A 310 4.79 25.96 -5.19
CA GLU A 310 5.05 25.42 -3.85
C GLU A 310 5.84 24.10 -3.94
N MET A 311 5.56 23.25 -4.92
CA MET A 311 6.35 22.04 -5.20
C MET A 311 7.81 22.39 -5.51
N GLU A 312 8.06 23.42 -6.33
CA GLU A 312 9.40 23.91 -6.65
C GLU A 312 10.10 24.54 -5.44
N GLN A 313 9.38 25.28 -4.59
CA GLN A 313 9.92 25.85 -3.35
C GLN A 313 10.40 24.74 -2.40
N ILE A 314 9.64 23.66 -2.25
CA ILE A 314 10.06 22.52 -1.44
C ILE A 314 11.20 21.76 -2.11
N ALA A 315 11.16 21.59 -3.44
CA ALA A 315 12.26 20.98 -4.20
C ALA A 315 13.59 21.73 -4.01
N ALA A 316 13.56 23.05 -3.86
CA ALA A 316 14.76 23.86 -3.61
C ALA A 316 15.36 23.67 -2.21
N LEU A 317 14.70 22.95 -1.31
CA LEU A 317 15.21 22.62 0.04
C LEU A 317 16.16 21.42 0.06
N ASP A 318 16.35 20.74 -1.07
CA ASP A 318 17.25 19.58 -1.15
C ASP A 318 18.68 19.97 -0.75
N ARG A 319 19.27 19.16 0.11
CA ARG A 319 20.62 19.38 0.65
C ARG A 319 21.50 18.14 0.52
N ASP A 320 20.96 17.07 -0.07
CA ASP A 320 21.57 15.73 -0.04
C ASP A 320 21.91 15.29 1.41
N GLU A 321 21.04 15.67 2.36
CA GLU A 321 21.23 15.49 3.81
C GLU A 321 20.49 14.25 4.28
N LYS A 322 21.15 13.09 4.16
CA LYS A 322 20.66 11.82 4.66
C LYS A 322 20.74 11.79 6.19
N HIS A 323 19.64 11.40 6.86
CA HIS A 323 19.55 11.42 8.33
C HIS A 323 19.85 10.06 8.97
N ASP A 324 19.85 8.99 8.22
CA ASP A 324 20.27 7.68 8.68
C ASP A 324 21.47 7.19 7.87
N TRP A 325 22.28 6.35 8.46
CA TRP A 325 23.59 5.95 7.91
C TRP A 325 23.55 4.59 7.17
N TYR A 326 22.37 4.09 6.86
CA TYR A 326 22.17 2.87 6.07
C TYR A 326 22.45 3.07 4.58
#